data_25976946ed359aa8155d5e68c184c8a6
#
_entry.id   25976946ed359aa8155d5e68c184c8a6
#
_cell.length_a   1.000
_cell.length_b   1.000
_cell.length_c   1.000
_cell.angle_alpha   90.00
_cell.angle_beta   90.00
_cell.angle_gamma   90.00
#
_symmetry.space_group_name_H-M   'P 1'
#
loop_
_entity.id
_entity.type
_entity.pdbx_description
1 polymer ?
#
loop_
_entity_poly.entity_id
_entity_poly.type
_entity_poly.pdbx_seq_one_letter_code
_entity_poly.pdbx_strand_id
1 'polypeptide(L)'
;MGQQNSYTKNELIEMSAGKTFGKENAKLPQEPMLMVDRILNICENSGKYGRGEISAELDINPSLWFFHCHFKGDPVMPGSLGLDGMWQLVGFFLTWSGAKGRGRALGVSDVKFRGQVRPYHKKVTYKIDIKKLIKKPSCVIWGDGELYADDRIIYSAKSLQVGLFENLIYDFGGNPGLDAF
;
A
#
# COMPACT_ATOMS: atom_id res chain seq x y z
N MET A 1 23.25 -3.11 -5.75
CA MET A 1 22.82 -1.80 -5.28
C MET A 1 22.17 -2.01 -3.91
N GLY A 2 22.54 -1.20 -2.88
CA GLY A 2 21.90 -1.30 -1.58
C GLY A 2 20.41 -0.99 -1.70
N GLN A 3 19.60 -1.60 -0.86
CA GLN A 3 18.17 -1.28 -0.75
C GLN A 3 18.01 0.19 -0.33
N GLN A 4 17.24 0.96 -1.10
CA GLN A 4 16.83 2.31 -0.70
C GLN A 4 15.86 2.25 0.47
N ASN A 5 15.95 3.21 1.39
CA ASN A 5 15.08 3.30 2.56
C ASN A 5 13.98 4.37 2.39
N SER A 6 13.97 5.09 1.28
CA SER A 6 12.95 6.10 0.94
C SER A 6 12.75 6.15 -0.57
N TYR A 7 11.57 6.59 -1.02
CA TYR A 7 11.20 6.65 -2.43
C TYR A 7 10.37 7.89 -2.72
N THR A 8 10.69 8.56 -3.81
CA THR A 8 9.94 9.69 -4.36
C THR A 8 8.73 9.22 -5.19
N LYS A 9 7.82 10.15 -5.50
CA LYS A 9 6.66 9.88 -6.37
C LYS A 9 7.06 9.29 -7.72
N ASN A 10 8.06 9.87 -8.38
CA ASN A 10 8.51 9.40 -9.69
C ASN A 10 9.02 7.96 -9.64
N GLU A 11 9.78 7.60 -8.61
CA GLU A 11 10.25 6.22 -8.41
C GLU A 11 9.09 5.26 -8.19
N LEU A 12 8.06 5.66 -7.40
CA LEU A 12 6.86 4.82 -7.19
C LEU A 12 6.05 4.64 -8.49
N ILE A 13 5.94 5.68 -9.33
CA ILE A 13 5.33 5.58 -10.66
C ILE A 13 6.12 4.61 -11.55
N GLU A 14 7.44 4.65 -11.54
CA GLU A 14 8.27 3.70 -12.28
C GLU A 14 8.09 2.26 -11.79
N MET A 15 7.92 2.08 -10.48
CA MET A 15 7.61 0.78 -9.86
C MET A 15 6.23 0.26 -10.29
N SER A 16 5.23 1.14 -10.37
CA SER A 16 3.90 0.78 -10.87
C SER A 16 3.94 0.28 -12.32
N ALA A 17 4.85 0.84 -13.12
CA ALA A 17 5.12 0.38 -14.49
C ALA A 17 5.99 -0.90 -14.57
N GLY A 18 6.43 -1.45 -13.41
CA GLY A 18 7.22 -2.69 -13.36
C GLY A 18 8.71 -2.53 -13.70
N LYS A 19 9.24 -1.30 -13.67
CA LYS A 19 10.64 -1.05 -14.05
C LYS A 19 11.66 -1.42 -12.96
N THR A 20 11.27 -1.38 -11.69
CA THR A 20 12.22 -1.48 -10.56
C THR A 20 12.41 -2.92 -10.07
N PHE A 21 11.33 -3.63 -9.76
CA PHE A 21 11.39 -4.99 -9.22
C PHE A 21 11.27 -6.09 -10.28
N GLY A 22 11.14 -5.71 -11.56
CA GLY A 22 10.98 -6.63 -12.69
C GLY A 22 9.50 -6.92 -13.02
N LYS A 23 9.27 -7.31 -14.28
CA LYS A 23 7.92 -7.46 -14.86
C LYS A 23 7.05 -8.50 -14.15
N GLU A 24 7.68 -9.57 -13.63
CA GLU A 24 7.00 -10.71 -13.01
C GLU A 24 6.70 -10.49 -11.51
N ASN A 25 7.22 -9.43 -10.91
CA ASN A 25 7.03 -9.14 -9.49
C ASN A 25 5.83 -8.22 -9.25
N ALA A 26 5.46 -8.12 -7.98
CA ALA A 26 4.38 -7.24 -7.56
C ALA A 26 4.68 -5.79 -7.94
N LYS A 27 3.66 -5.11 -8.39
CA LYS A 27 3.67 -3.70 -8.78
C LYS A 27 2.73 -2.93 -7.87
N LEU A 28 3.05 -1.67 -7.64
CA LEU A 28 2.06 -0.74 -7.13
C LEU A 28 0.97 -0.51 -8.19
N PRO A 29 -0.26 -0.17 -7.82
CA PRO A 29 -1.25 0.26 -8.79
C PRO A 29 -0.78 1.55 -9.48
N GLN A 30 -1.27 1.77 -10.67
CA GLN A 30 -1.08 3.05 -11.37
C GLN A 30 -2.07 4.11 -10.87
N GLU A 31 -1.78 5.38 -11.15
CA GLU A 31 -2.75 6.44 -10.93
C GLU A 31 -4.05 6.17 -11.74
N PRO A 32 -5.22 6.46 -11.19
CA PRO A 32 -5.46 7.20 -9.94
C PRO A 32 -5.52 6.32 -8.68
N MET A 33 -5.27 5.02 -8.76
CA MET A 33 -5.34 4.07 -7.63
C MET A 33 -4.05 4.00 -6.80
N LEU A 34 -2.98 4.67 -7.19
CA LEU A 34 -1.78 4.80 -6.36
C LEU A 34 -2.07 5.73 -5.18
N MET A 35 -2.18 5.16 -3.98
CA MET A 35 -2.57 5.91 -2.76
C MET A 35 -1.36 6.40 -1.95
N VAL A 36 -0.20 6.53 -2.60
CA VAL A 36 1.06 6.92 -1.97
C VAL A 36 1.86 7.82 -2.92
N ASP A 37 2.27 9.00 -2.46
CA ASP A 37 3.15 9.90 -3.22
C ASP A 37 4.63 9.71 -2.89
N ARG A 38 4.94 9.24 -1.68
CA ARG A 38 6.34 8.98 -1.27
C ARG A 38 6.42 8.03 -0.09
N ILE A 39 7.48 7.25 -0.06
CA ILE A 39 7.87 6.47 1.12
C ILE A 39 8.94 7.25 1.85
N LEU A 40 8.66 7.61 3.10
CA LEU A 40 9.56 8.39 3.95
C LEU A 40 10.67 7.52 4.55
N ASN A 41 10.29 6.32 4.99
CA ASN A 41 11.20 5.35 5.57
C ASN A 41 10.66 3.94 5.37
N ILE A 42 11.56 3.02 5.05
CA ILE A 42 11.32 1.58 5.07
C ILE A 42 12.56 0.90 5.64
N CYS A 43 12.38 0.04 6.62
CA CYS A 43 13.48 -0.58 7.34
C CYS A 43 13.12 -1.98 7.80
N GLU A 44 14.02 -2.95 7.64
CA GLU A 44 13.95 -4.24 8.31
C GLU A 44 14.43 -4.14 9.76
N ASN A 45 13.98 -5.02 10.61
CA ASN A 45 14.40 -5.13 12.01
C ASN A 45 14.08 -3.90 12.90
N SER A 46 13.10 -3.10 12.51
CA SER A 46 12.59 -1.94 13.26
C SER A 46 11.09 -2.06 13.53
N GLY A 47 10.47 -0.99 13.98
CA GLY A 47 9.05 -0.91 14.27
C GLY A 47 8.66 -1.65 15.56
N LYS A 48 7.37 -1.60 15.86
CA LYS A 48 6.79 -2.10 17.11
C LYS A 48 7.11 -3.56 17.42
N TYR A 49 7.27 -4.39 16.40
CA TYR A 49 7.49 -5.83 16.52
C TYR A 49 8.94 -6.23 16.24
N GLY A 50 9.85 -5.27 15.96
CA GLY A 50 11.23 -5.53 15.59
C GLY A 50 11.39 -6.34 14.30
N ARG A 51 10.41 -6.26 13.39
CA ARG A 51 10.35 -7.06 12.14
C ARG A 51 10.21 -6.22 10.89
N GLY A 52 10.31 -4.92 11.04
CA GLY A 52 10.26 -3.94 10.00
C GLY A 52 9.11 -2.95 10.17
N GLU A 53 9.30 -1.81 9.53
CA GLU A 53 8.32 -0.74 9.44
C GLU A 53 8.38 -0.06 8.08
N ILE A 54 7.29 0.59 7.70
CA ILE A 54 7.24 1.46 6.56
C ILE A 54 6.34 2.65 6.86
N SER A 55 6.82 3.86 6.54
CA SER A 55 6.04 5.09 6.62
C SER A 55 6.01 5.78 5.27
N ALA A 56 4.85 6.34 4.93
CA ALA A 56 4.61 6.94 3.64
C ALA A 56 3.60 8.08 3.73
N GLU A 57 3.54 8.92 2.69
CA GLU A 57 2.59 10.03 2.61
C GLU A 57 1.87 10.07 1.26
N LEU A 58 0.64 10.58 1.29
CA LEU A 58 -0.16 11.01 0.16
C LEU A 58 -0.53 12.47 0.37
N ASP A 59 -0.20 13.33 -0.58
CA ASP A 59 -0.59 14.74 -0.55
C ASP A 59 -2.08 14.89 -0.86
N ILE A 60 -2.76 15.65 -0.03
CA ILE A 60 -4.19 15.90 -0.20
C ILE A 60 -4.39 17.28 -0.80
N ASN A 61 -5.18 17.32 -1.87
CA ASN A 61 -5.64 18.55 -2.47
C ASN A 61 -7.07 18.37 -3.01
N PRO A 62 -7.85 19.45 -3.16
CA PRO A 62 -9.26 19.38 -3.56
C PRO A 62 -9.52 18.78 -4.95
N SER A 63 -8.49 18.69 -5.82
CA SER A 63 -8.63 18.13 -7.18
C SER A 63 -8.50 16.61 -7.24
N LEU A 64 -8.22 15.94 -6.14
CA LEU A 64 -8.16 14.48 -6.11
C LEU A 64 -9.51 13.88 -6.52
N TRP A 65 -9.45 12.91 -7.42
CA TRP A 65 -10.61 12.35 -8.12
C TRP A 65 -11.75 11.90 -7.21
N PHE A 66 -11.45 11.33 -6.06
CA PHE A 66 -12.46 10.82 -5.13
C PHE A 66 -13.28 11.93 -4.47
N PHE A 67 -12.75 13.15 -4.34
CA PHE A 67 -13.53 14.27 -3.82
C PHE A 67 -14.62 14.78 -4.78
N HIS A 68 -14.49 14.46 -6.07
CA HIS A 68 -15.50 14.84 -7.07
C HIS A 68 -16.71 13.89 -7.09
N CYS A 69 -16.60 12.70 -6.52
CA CYS A 69 -17.63 11.68 -6.59
C CYS A 69 -18.08 11.13 -5.22
N HIS A 70 -17.33 11.38 -4.16
CA HIS A 70 -17.59 10.78 -2.85
C HIS A 70 -17.58 11.83 -1.73
N PHE A 71 -18.70 12.53 -1.48
CA PHE A 71 -20.01 12.53 -2.11
C PHE A 71 -20.34 13.92 -2.67
N LYS A 72 -21.39 14.03 -3.53
CA LYS A 72 -21.87 15.33 -4.02
C LYS A 72 -22.32 16.22 -2.85
N GLY A 73 -21.65 17.37 -2.69
CA GLY A 73 -21.95 18.31 -1.59
C GLY A 73 -21.31 17.93 -0.23
N ASP A 74 -20.67 16.77 -0.13
CA ASP A 74 -19.96 16.32 1.06
C ASP A 74 -18.68 15.56 0.69
N PRO A 75 -17.64 16.25 0.16
CA PRO A 75 -16.43 15.59 -0.31
C PRO A 75 -15.64 15.02 0.85
N VAL A 76 -15.38 13.71 0.78
CA VAL A 76 -14.59 12.94 1.74
C VAL A 76 -13.86 11.81 1.02
N MET A 77 -12.60 11.55 1.38
CA MET A 77 -11.87 10.38 0.87
C MET A 77 -12.56 9.09 1.34
N PRO A 78 -12.88 8.14 0.44
CA PRO A 78 -13.38 6.83 0.86
C PRO A 78 -12.42 6.16 1.86
N GLY A 79 -12.95 5.68 2.98
CA GLY A 79 -12.14 4.97 3.97
C GLY A 79 -11.45 3.72 3.41
N SER A 80 -12.10 3.08 2.44
CA SER A 80 -11.54 1.95 1.68
C SER A 80 -10.24 2.30 0.94
N LEU A 81 -10.09 3.51 0.41
CA LEU A 81 -8.85 3.94 -0.26
C LEU A 81 -7.70 4.13 0.72
N GLY A 82 -7.98 4.63 1.93
CA GLY A 82 -6.98 4.69 3.00
C GLY A 82 -6.52 3.29 3.44
N LEU A 83 -7.45 2.34 3.51
CA LEU A 83 -7.15 0.94 3.80
C LEU A 83 -6.36 0.29 2.64
N ASP A 84 -6.72 0.58 1.39
CA ASP A 84 -5.99 0.09 0.22
C ASP A 84 -4.56 0.62 0.20
N GLY A 85 -4.33 1.89 0.52
CA GLY A 85 -2.98 2.45 0.67
C GLY A 85 -2.13 1.70 1.71
N MET A 86 -2.73 1.25 2.81
CA MET A 86 -2.03 0.40 3.78
C MET A 86 -1.66 -0.97 3.17
N TRP A 87 -2.54 -1.62 2.40
CA TRP A 87 -2.22 -2.87 1.71
C TRP A 87 -1.15 -2.69 0.63
N GLN A 88 -1.17 -1.56 -0.10
CA GLN A 88 -0.13 -1.22 -1.08
C GLN A 88 1.25 -1.19 -0.40
N LEU A 89 1.35 -0.56 0.78
CA LEU A 89 2.59 -0.46 1.54
C LEU A 89 3.05 -1.80 2.13
N VAL A 90 2.13 -2.62 2.63
CA VAL A 90 2.44 -3.97 3.12
C VAL A 90 2.95 -4.86 1.99
N GLY A 91 2.33 -4.79 0.82
CA GLY A 91 2.77 -5.48 -0.39
C GLY A 91 4.11 -4.96 -0.92
N PHE A 92 4.31 -3.65 -0.88
CA PHE A 92 5.58 -3.02 -1.24
C PHE A 92 6.72 -3.53 -0.36
N PHE A 93 6.53 -3.54 0.97
CA PHE A 93 7.53 -4.05 1.92
C PHE A 93 7.94 -5.49 1.57
N LEU A 94 6.98 -6.34 1.23
CA LEU A 94 7.24 -7.74 0.90
C LEU A 94 8.12 -7.88 -0.33
N THR A 95 7.83 -7.13 -1.40
CA THR A 95 8.64 -7.11 -2.63
C THR A 95 10.00 -6.45 -2.40
N TRP A 96 10.06 -5.37 -1.65
CA TRP A 96 11.27 -4.68 -1.27
C TRP A 96 12.21 -5.60 -0.47
N SER A 97 11.67 -6.47 0.41
CA SER A 97 12.45 -7.47 1.15
C SER A 97 12.93 -8.67 0.30
N GLY A 98 12.79 -8.58 -1.03
CA GLY A 98 13.30 -9.55 -2.00
C GLY A 98 12.35 -10.71 -2.33
N ALA A 99 11.10 -10.66 -1.86
CA ALA A 99 10.10 -11.66 -2.23
C ALA A 99 9.61 -11.45 -3.67
N LYS A 100 9.26 -12.56 -4.34
CA LYS A 100 8.84 -12.57 -5.75
C LYS A 100 7.36 -12.96 -5.89
N GLY A 101 6.78 -12.59 -7.02
CA GLY A 101 5.41 -12.95 -7.37
C GLY A 101 4.46 -11.75 -7.41
N ARG A 102 3.20 -12.01 -7.71
CA ARG A 102 2.13 -10.99 -7.85
C ARG A 102 1.40 -10.80 -6.54
N GLY A 103 1.23 -9.57 -6.12
CA GLY A 103 0.61 -9.21 -4.85
C GLY A 103 -0.91 -9.35 -4.85
N ARG A 104 -1.46 -9.89 -3.75
CA ARG A 104 -2.90 -9.89 -3.47
C ARG A 104 -3.14 -9.54 -2.01
N ALA A 105 -4.07 -8.61 -1.77
CA ALA A 105 -4.62 -8.42 -0.44
C ALA A 105 -5.43 -9.67 -0.06
N LEU A 106 -5.18 -10.21 1.13
CA LEU A 106 -5.81 -11.44 1.61
C LEU A 106 -6.80 -11.20 2.73
N GLY A 107 -6.64 -10.12 3.48
CA GLY A 107 -7.54 -9.79 4.56
C GLY A 107 -7.02 -8.76 5.53
N VAL A 108 -7.84 -8.47 6.51
CA VAL A 108 -7.58 -7.61 7.66
C VAL A 108 -8.48 -8.06 8.80
N SER A 109 -8.03 -8.02 10.05
CA SER A 109 -8.82 -8.54 11.17
C SER A 109 -9.68 -7.50 11.90
N ASP A 110 -9.20 -6.26 12.03
CA ASP A 110 -9.92 -5.20 12.76
C ASP A 110 -9.59 -3.85 12.10
N VAL A 111 -10.61 -3.16 11.64
CA VAL A 111 -10.49 -1.82 11.06
C VAL A 111 -11.36 -0.86 11.83
N LYS A 112 -10.78 0.27 12.26
CA LYS A 112 -11.49 1.34 12.96
C LYS A 112 -11.30 2.65 12.26
N PHE A 113 -12.41 3.22 11.77
CA PHE A 113 -12.47 4.57 11.22
C PHE A 113 -12.94 5.53 12.33
N ARG A 114 -12.07 6.45 12.76
CA ARG A 114 -12.33 7.43 13.84
C ARG A 114 -12.34 8.86 13.34
N GLY A 115 -12.14 9.07 12.06
CA GLY A 115 -12.11 10.39 11.43
C GLY A 115 -12.22 10.29 9.92
N GLN A 116 -12.09 11.40 9.26
CA GLN A 116 -12.28 11.57 7.82
C GLN A 116 -11.11 12.35 7.22
N VAL A 117 -10.76 12.07 5.98
CA VAL A 117 -9.89 12.91 5.16
C VAL A 117 -10.77 13.82 4.31
N ARG A 118 -10.60 15.12 4.47
CA ARG A 118 -11.39 16.18 3.80
C ARG A 118 -10.47 16.99 2.88
N PRO A 119 -11.01 17.71 1.88
CA PRO A 119 -10.22 18.50 0.93
C PRO A 119 -9.31 19.57 1.55
N TYR A 120 -9.58 19.99 2.78
CA TYR A 120 -8.78 21.00 3.50
C TYR A 120 -7.57 20.44 4.23
N HIS A 121 -7.43 19.11 4.38
CA HIS A 121 -6.22 18.50 4.90
C HIS A 121 -5.07 18.67 3.90
N LYS A 122 -3.84 18.64 4.39
CA LYS A 122 -2.64 18.79 3.57
C LYS A 122 -2.10 17.45 3.12
N LYS A 123 -2.18 16.44 3.99
CA LYS A 123 -1.63 15.12 3.73
C LYS A 123 -2.29 14.02 4.55
N VAL A 124 -2.14 12.81 4.05
CA VAL A 124 -2.31 11.57 4.78
C VAL A 124 -0.93 10.97 5.05
N THR A 125 -0.69 10.54 6.27
CA THR A 125 0.51 9.78 6.64
C THR A 125 0.13 8.37 7.03
N TYR A 126 0.77 7.38 6.41
CA TYR A 126 0.66 5.96 6.76
C TYR A 126 1.84 5.56 7.63
N LYS A 127 1.57 4.76 8.67
CA LYS A 127 2.58 4.07 9.47
C LYS A 127 2.20 2.60 9.58
N ILE A 128 3.08 1.71 9.12
CA ILE A 128 2.86 0.27 9.13
C ILE A 128 3.98 -0.39 9.91
N ASP A 129 3.61 -1.22 10.88
CA ASP A 129 4.53 -2.09 11.62
C ASP A 129 4.35 -3.54 11.13
N ILE A 130 5.44 -4.16 10.70
CA ILE A 130 5.43 -5.55 10.24
C ILE A 130 5.38 -6.49 11.43
N LYS A 131 4.31 -7.26 11.49
CA LYS A 131 4.02 -8.18 12.60
C LYS A 131 4.54 -9.58 12.37
N LYS A 132 4.46 -10.06 11.14
CA LYS A 132 4.86 -11.42 10.75
C LYS A 132 5.17 -11.47 9.26
N LEU A 133 6.19 -12.21 8.90
CA LEU A 133 6.58 -12.51 7.53
C LEU A 133 6.88 -14.00 7.41
N ILE A 134 6.25 -14.66 6.45
CA ILE A 134 6.53 -16.05 6.05
C ILE A 134 6.97 -16.00 4.59
N LYS A 135 8.14 -16.57 4.27
CA LYS A 135 8.65 -16.60 2.89
C LYS A 135 8.47 -17.98 2.21
N LYS A 136 8.28 -19.04 2.98
CA LYS A 136 8.08 -20.43 2.47
C LYS A 136 7.15 -21.20 3.39
N PRO A 137 6.29 -22.11 2.88
CA PRO A 137 6.07 -22.45 1.47
C PRO A 137 5.31 -21.37 0.69
N SER A 138 4.53 -20.51 1.35
CA SER A 138 3.80 -19.38 0.76
C SER A 138 4.40 -18.07 1.25
N CYS A 139 4.49 -17.09 0.37
CA CYS A 139 5.00 -15.78 0.72
C CYS A 139 3.86 -14.89 1.22
N VAL A 140 3.75 -14.71 2.53
CA VAL A 140 2.67 -13.94 3.17
C VAL A 140 3.23 -13.04 4.27
N ILE A 141 2.71 -11.82 4.36
CA ILE A 141 3.07 -10.83 5.36
C ILE A 141 1.83 -10.33 6.10
N TRP A 142 2.01 -10.00 7.37
CA TRP A 142 1.01 -9.34 8.22
C TRP A 142 1.60 -8.05 8.80
N GLY A 143 0.85 -6.97 8.72
CA GLY A 143 1.20 -5.70 9.34
C GLY A 143 0.03 -5.09 10.11
N ASP A 144 0.33 -4.29 11.11
CA ASP A 144 -0.62 -3.38 11.74
C ASP A 144 -0.40 -1.98 11.15
N GLY A 145 -1.47 -1.26 10.84
CA GLY A 145 -1.42 0.03 10.18
C GLY A 145 -2.15 1.13 10.94
N GLU A 146 -1.61 2.33 10.85
CA GLU A 146 -2.25 3.57 11.28
C GLU A 146 -2.22 4.60 10.14
N LEU A 147 -3.30 5.36 10.01
CA LEU A 147 -3.42 6.47 9.06
C LEU A 147 -3.75 7.76 9.80
N TYR A 148 -3.00 8.77 9.49
CA TYR A 148 -3.13 10.11 10.04
C TYR A 148 -3.61 11.06 8.95
N ALA A 149 -4.57 11.94 9.28
CA ALA A 149 -4.87 13.13 8.50
C ALA A 149 -4.14 14.30 9.16
N ASP A 150 -3.17 14.88 8.46
CA ASP A 150 -2.17 15.77 9.04
C ASP A 150 -1.50 15.08 10.27
N ASP A 151 -1.70 15.61 11.48
CA ASP A 151 -1.09 15.07 12.70
C ASP A 151 -2.05 14.20 13.53
N ARG A 152 -3.31 14.01 13.09
CA ARG A 152 -4.34 13.30 13.84
C ARG A 152 -4.53 11.88 13.29
N ILE A 153 -4.37 10.87 14.16
CA ILE A 153 -4.74 9.49 13.82
C ILE A 153 -6.24 9.39 13.58
N ILE A 154 -6.63 8.84 12.43
CA ILE A 154 -8.03 8.68 12.03
C ILE A 154 -8.40 7.24 11.66
N TYR A 155 -7.45 6.41 11.25
CA TYR A 155 -7.69 4.99 10.98
C TYR A 155 -6.69 4.12 11.72
N SER A 156 -7.14 2.93 12.09
CA SER A 156 -6.25 1.84 12.52
C SER A 156 -6.72 0.53 11.91
N ALA A 157 -5.79 -0.29 11.47
CA ALA A 157 -6.03 -1.61 10.92
C ALA A 157 -5.11 -2.63 11.59
N LYS A 158 -5.63 -3.81 11.91
CA LYS A 158 -4.87 -4.91 12.50
C LYS A 158 -4.76 -6.08 11.54
N SER A 159 -3.57 -6.67 11.51
CA SER A 159 -3.28 -7.85 10.70
C SER A 159 -3.67 -7.69 9.23
N LEU A 160 -3.30 -6.53 8.63
CA LEU A 160 -3.33 -6.35 7.19
C LEU A 160 -2.50 -7.47 6.56
N GLN A 161 -3.11 -8.27 5.72
CA GLN A 161 -2.49 -9.45 5.15
C GLN A 161 -2.33 -9.31 3.64
N VAL A 162 -1.12 -9.56 3.14
CA VAL A 162 -0.79 -9.60 1.72
C VAL A 162 0.00 -10.87 1.42
N GLY A 163 -0.31 -11.51 0.29
CA GLY A 163 0.45 -12.63 -0.25
C GLY A 163 1.07 -12.31 -1.59
N LEU A 164 2.23 -12.91 -1.89
CA LEU A 164 2.83 -12.95 -3.22
C LEU A 164 2.72 -14.35 -3.80
N PHE A 165 2.27 -14.44 -5.05
CA PHE A 165 2.01 -15.67 -5.78
C PHE A 165 2.78 -15.68 -7.11
N GLU A 166 3.63 -16.67 -7.32
CA GLU A 166 4.46 -16.76 -8.53
C GLU A 166 3.69 -17.35 -9.71
N ASN A 167 2.83 -18.34 -9.46
CA ASN A 167 2.09 -19.07 -10.50
C ASN A 167 0.57 -18.90 -10.28
N LEU A 168 0.04 -17.71 -10.57
CA LEU A 168 -1.39 -17.48 -10.48
C LEU A 168 -2.09 -18.13 -11.69
N ILE A 169 -3.00 -19.06 -11.40
CA ILE A 169 -3.97 -19.58 -12.36
C ILE A 169 -5.29 -18.84 -12.10
N TYR A 170 -5.89 -18.33 -13.17
CA TYR A 170 -7.15 -17.60 -13.07
C TYR A 170 -8.29 -18.52 -13.52
N ASP A 171 -9.22 -18.83 -12.62
CA ASP A 171 -10.36 -19.71 -12.87
C ASP A 171 -11.38 -19.10 -13.86
N PHE A 172 -11.33 -17.79 -14.07
CA PHE A 172 -12.21 -17.06 -14.99
C PHE A 172 -11.56 -16.70 -16.32
N GLY A 173 -10.45 -17.38 -16.68
CA GLY A 173 -9.74 -17.17 -17.95
C GLY A 173 -8.79 -15.98 -17.95
N GLY A 174 -8.04 -15.84 -19.04
CA GLY A 174 -7.05 -14.80 -19.24
C GLY A 174 -5.66 -15.12 -18.65
N ASN A 175 -4.65 -14.65 -19.32
CA ASN A 175 -3.29 -14.65 -18.81
C ASN A 175 -2.89 -13.21 -18.47
N PRO A 176 -2.69 -12.88 -17.19
CA PRO A 176 -2.38 -11.51 -16.77
C PRO A 176 -1.06 -10.97 -17.34
N GLY A 177 -0.27 -11.78 -18.01
CA GLY A 177 0.92 -11.36 -18.75
C GLY A 177 0.64 -11.04 -20.22
N LEU A 178 -0.48 -11.49 -20.76
CA LEU A 178 -0.86 -11.34 -22.17
C LEU A 178 -2.03 -10.38 -22.37
N ASP A 179 -2.94 -10.28 -21.39
CA ASP A 179 -4.10 -9.40 -21.42
C ASP A 179 -3.73 -8.02 -20.86
N ALA A 180 -2.71 -7.39 -21.43
CA ALA A 180 -2.43 -5.98 -21.17
C ALA A 180 -3.49 -5.13 -21.88
N PHE A 181 -4.29 -4.41 -21.12
CA PHE A 181 -5.18 -3.37 -21.60
C PHE A 181 -4.40 -2.23 -22.25
#